data_b7f0b746abb08fc177343711ed1fae2e
#
_entry.id   b7f0b746abb08fc177343711ed1fae2e
#
_cell.length_a   1.000
_cell.length_b   1.000
_cell.length_c   1.000
_cell.angle_alpha   90.00
_cell.angle_beta   90.00
_cell.angle_gamma   90.00
#
_symmetry.space_group_name_H-M   'P 1'
#
loop_
_entity.id
_entity.type
_entity.pdbx_description
1 polymer ?
#
loop_
_entity_poly.entity_id
_entity_poly.type
_entity_poly.pdbx_seq_one_letter_code
_entity_poly.pdbx_strand_id
1 'polypeptide(L)'
;MASVKIGKRSLRAAVVCLLLLGLFALILFGVSRFQHRQVVPEQMQIVPDEAGQKLYYGGKAYRLKSNLESILLIGLDKDSSYEAFAEYLNKEQNDFLLLVVLDKQENTCTALPLNRDTMTTVWQLDVNGAPSTNRIEQLCLAHTYGSGGDESCENTVRAVENLLFGQT
;
A
#
# COMPACT_ATOMS: atom_id res chain seq x y z
N MET A 1 6.00 63.09 30.20
CA MET A 1 6.28 61.64 30.16
C MET A 1 5.39 60.94 31.16
N ALA A 2 4.36 60.24 30.71
CA ALA A 2 3.42 59.51 31.56
C ALA A 2 4.00 58.13 31.90
N SER A 3 4.34 57.94 33.19
CA SER A 3 4.80 56.61 33.71
C SER A 3 3.57 55.72 33.90
N VAL A 4 3.45 54.66 33.06
CA VAL A 4 2.42 53.65 33.20
C VAL A 4 2.81 52.71 34.34
N LYS A 5 2.13 52.85 35.50
CA LYS A 5 2.26 51.87 36.61
C LYS A 5 1.52 50.62 36.28
N ILE A 6 2.25 49.57 35.81
CA ILE A 6 1.70 48.25 35.58
C ILE A 6 1.39 47.59 36.92
N GLY A 7 0.11 47.29 37.18
CA GLY A 7 -0.30 46.66 38.43
C GLY A 7 0.22 45.22 38.53
N LYS A 8 0.58 44.74 39.75
CA LYS A 8 1.09 43.38 40.00
C LYS A 8 0.20 42.27 39.44
N ARG A 9 -1.11 42.50 39.27
CA ARG A 9 -2.07 41.54 38.68
C ARG A 9 -1.90 41.44 37.17
N SER A 10 -1.67 42.55 36.45
CA SER A 10 -1.45 42.57 35.01
C SER A 10 -0.09 41.95 34.63
N LEU A 11 0.93 42.14 35.49
CA LEU A 11 2.24 41.51 35.29
C LEU A 11 2.16 39.97 35.42
N ARG A 12 1.41 39.47 36.44
CA ARG A 12 1.21 38.01 36.59
C ARG A 12 0.41 37.42 35.43
N ALA A 13 -0.60 38.08 34.93
CA ALA A 13 -1.36 37.64 33.77
C ALA A 13 -0.50 37.61 32.50
N ALA A 14 0.36 38.61 32.29
CA ALA A 14 1.29 38.62 31.17
C ALA A 14 2.32 37.44 31.23
N VAL A 15 2.85 37.15 32.41
CA VAL A 15 3.77 36.02 32.58
C VAL A 15 3.07 34.71 32.30
N VAL A 16 1.84 34.50 32.76
CA VAL A 16 1.07 33.26 32.49
C VAL A 16 0.79 33.10 30.99
N CYS A 17 0.40 34.20 30.30
CA CYS A 17 0.22 34.17 28.85
C CYS A 17 1.48 33.83 28.09
N LEU A 18 2.66 34.35 28.50
CA LEU A 18 3.92 34.01 27.87
C LEU A 18 4.32 32.55 28.08
N LEU A 19 4.05 32.03 29.28
CA LEU A 19 4.31 30.59 29.55
C LEU A 19 3.41 29.67 28.72
N LEU A 20 2.13 30.02 28.56
CA LEU A 20 1.18 29.27 27.72
C LEU A 20 1.55 29.32 26.25
N LEU A 21 1.98 30.51 25.75
CA LEU A 21 2.50 30.62 24.37
C LEU A 21 3.77 29.81 24.14
N GLY A 22 4.69 29.81 25.12
CA GLY A 22 5.90 28.98 25.04
C GLY A 22 5.60 27.48 25.02
N LEU A 23 4.67 27.03 25.88
CA LEU A 23 4.20 25.65 25.90
C LEU A 23 3.53 25.24 24.57
N PHE A 24 2.67 26.10 24.04
CA PHE A 24 2.02 25.89 22.75
C PHE A 24 3.03 25.80 21.59
N ALA A 25 4.03 26.67 21.57
CA ALA A 25 5.11 26.61 20.58
C ALA A 25 5.92 25.32 20.68
N LEU A 26 6.21 24.82 21.90
CA LEU A 26 6.89 23.55 22.13
C LEU A 26 6.05 22.35 21.64
N ILE A 27 4.75 22.37 21.86
CA ILE A 27 3.83 21.33 21.36
C ILE A 27 3.82 21.35 19.83
N LEU A 28 3.67 22.52 19.19
CA LEU A 28 3.70 22.64 17.73
C LEU A 28 5.04 22.16 17.14
N PHE A 29 6.15 22.50 17.78
CA PHE A 29 7.48 22.03 17.37
C PHE A 29 7.63 20.50 17.51
N GLY A 30 7.10 19.94 18.61
CA GLY A 30 7.09 18.50 18.84
C GLY A 30 6.25 17.77 17.79
N VAL A 31 5.05 18.26 17.49
CA VAL A 31 4.18 17.70 16.45
C VAL A 31 4.83 17.81 15.06
N SER A 32 5.43 18.96 14.73
CA SER A 32 6.15 19.14 13.46
C SER A 32 7.33 18.17 13.31
N ARG A 33 8.09 17.94 14.39
CA ARG A 33 9.19 16.96 14.40
C ARG A 33 8.70 15.52 14.27
N PHE A 34 7.54 15.21 14.83
CA PHE A 34 6.92 13.89 14.74
C PHE A 34 6.38 13.61 13.34
N GLN A 35 5.76 14.60 12.69
CA GLN A 35 5.30 14.49 11.29
C GLN A 35 6.45 14.38 10.28
N HIS A 36 7.63 14.95 10.56
CA HIS A 36 8.81 14.82 9.70
C HIS A 36 9.52 13.47 9.82
N ARG A 37 9.13 12.60 10.73
CA ARG A 37 9.52 11.19 10.75
C ARG A 37 8.57 10.32 9.93
N GLN A 38 8.10 10.79 8.80
CA GLN A 38 7.65 9.89 7.76
C GLN A 38 8.89 9.13 7.32
N VAL A 39 8.99 7.88 7.77
CA VAL A 39 9.90 6.91 7.17
C VAL A 39 9.44 6.82 5.72
N VAL A 40 10.11 7.57 4.83
CA VAL A 40 9.96 7.34 3.40
C VAL A 40 10.39 5.88 3.23
N PRO A 41 9.51 4.97 2.81
CA PRO A 41 9.93 3.60 2.55
C PRO A 41 11.08 3.70 1.57
N GLU A 42 12.22 3.11 1.91
CA GLU A 42 13.36 3.05 1.01
C GLU A 42 12.86 2.39 -0.27
N GLN A 43 12.76 3.19 -1.33
CA GLN A 43 12.17 2.72 -2.58
C GLN A 43 13.05 1.60 -3.12
N MET A 44 12.44 0.45 -3.33
CA MET A 44 13.08 -0.65 -4.03
C MET A 44 13.44 -0.18 -5.45
N GLN A 45 14.72 -0.21 -5.78
CA GLN A 45 15.19 0.16 -7.11
C GLN A 45 15.46 -1.11 -7.90
N ILE A 46 14.78 -1.25 -9.04
CA ILE A 46 15.04 -2.33 -10.00
C ILE A 46 16.03 -1.79 -11.02
N VAL A 47 17.22 -2.38 -11.07
CA VAL A 47 18.26 -2.02 -12.04
C VAL A 47 18.46 -3.20 -12.97
N PRO A 48 18.22 -3.04 -14.30
CA PRO A 48 18.53 -4.07 -15.28
C PRO A 48 20.04 -4.35 -15.29
N ASP A 49 20.43 -5.61 -15.28
CA ASP A 49 21.82 -6.07 -15.38
C ASP A 49 21.91 -7.15 -16.47
N GLU A 50 23.08 -7.33 -17.07
CA GLU A 50 23.33 -8.36 -18.10
C GLU A 50 23.03 -9.80 -17.65
N ALA A 51 23.02 -10.04 -16.34
CA ALA A 51 22.70 -11.34 -15.71
C ALA A 51 21.27 -11.42 -15.14
N GLY A 52 20.38 -10.45 -15.45
CA GLY A 52 19.00 -10.38 -14.95
C GLY A 52 18.74 -9.11 -14.16
N GLN A 53 17.53 -9.00 -13.59
CA GLN A 53 17.14 -7.83 -12.79
C GLN A 53 17.73 -7.91 -11.38
N LYS A 54 18.49 -6.90 -10.99
CA LYS A 54 18.91 -6.69 -9.61
C LYS A 54 17.96 -5.76 -8.88
N LEU A 55 17.58 -6.15 -7.68
CA LEU A 55 16.80 -5.36 -6.75
C LEU A 55 17.72 -4.80 -5.68
N TYR A 56 17.65 -3.50 -5.43
CA TYR A 56 18.38 -2.86 -4.33
C TYR A 56 17.39 -2.46 -3.22
N TYR A 57 17.65 -2.94 -2.01
CA TYR A 57 16.87 -2.60 -0.83
C TYR A 57 17.77 -2.57 0.41
N GLY A 58 17.66 -1.54 1.23
CA GLY A 58 18.48 -1.39 2.44
C GLY A 58 19.99 -1.38 2.16
N GLY A 59 20.43 -0.80 1.02
CA GLY A 59 21.83 -0.79 0.59
C GLY A 59 22.38 -2.16 0.18
N LYS A 60 21.55 -3.19 0.07
CA LYS A 60 21.92 -4.54 -0.37
C LYS A 60 21.37 -4.85 -1.75
N ALA A 61 22.15 -5.56 -2.54
CA ALA A 61 21.71 -6.06 -3.83
C ALA A 61 21.10 -7.47 -3.69
N TYR A 62 19.93 -7.66 -4.28
CA TYR A 62 19.24 -8.93 -4.36
C TYR A 62 19.08 -9.35 -5.82
N ARG A 63 18.97 -10.63 -6.06
CA ARG A 63 18.59 -11.20 -7.36
C ARG A 63 17.32 -12.00 -7.20
N LEU A 64 16.45 -11.94 -8.21
CA LEU A 64 15.32 -12.83 -8.29
C LEU A 64 15.84 -14.26 -8.48
N LYS A 65 15.33 -15.19 -7.69
CA LYS A 65 15.62 -16.63 -7.86
C LYS A 65 14.78 -17.14 -9.03
N SER A 66 15.42 -17.86 -9.97
CA SER A 66 14.75 -18.45 -11.14
C SER A 66 14.11 -19.81 -10.88
N ASN A 67 14.37 -20.41 -9.71
CA ASN A 67 13.92 -21.75 -9.31
C ASN A 67 12.66 -21.72 -8.42
N LEU A 68 12.01 -20.56 -8.31
CA LEU A 68 10.80 -20.42 -7.52
C LEU A 68 9.57 -20.74 -8.37
N GLU A 69 8.59 -21.35 -7.73
CA GLU A 69 7.23 -21.48 -8.22
C GLU A 69 6.30 -20.75 -7.27
N SER A 70 5.45 -19.86 -7.80
CA SER A 70 4.54 -19.07 -7.00
C SER A 70 3.10 -19.44 -7.31
N ILE A 71 2.30 -19.63 -6.27
CA ILE A 71 0.87 -19.95 -6.36
C ILE A 71 0.12 -18.91 -5.55
N LEU A 72 -0.77 -18.17 -6.19
CA LEU A 72 -1.67 -17.24 -5.51
C LEU A 72 -2.98 -17.93 -5.20
N LEU A 73 -3.30 -18.10 -3.93
CA LEU A 73 -4.60 -18.57 -3.47
C LEU A 73 -5.50 -17.36 -3.23
N ILE A 74 -6.66 -17.38 -3.87
CA ILE A 74 -7.65 -16.28 -3.85
C ILE A 74 -8.92 -16.84 -3.22
N GLY A 75 -9.36 -16.25 -2.10
CA GLY A 75 -10.67 -16.52 -1.49
C GLY A 75 -11.63 -15.40 -1.86
N LEU A 76 -12.75 -15.75 -2.47
CA LEU A 76 -13.78 -14.82 -2.91
C LEU A 76 -14.96 -14.87 -1.95
N ASP A 77 -15.51 -13.70 -1.64
CA ASP A 77 -16.85 -13.60 -1.03
C ASP A 77 -17.89 -13.76 -2.14
N LYS A 78 -18.32 -15.01 -2.33
CA LYS A 78 -19.29 -15.35 -3.35
C LYS A 78 -20.68 -15.41 -2.73
N ASP A 79 -21.49 -14.39 -3.00
CA ASP A 79 -22.92 -14.48 -2.71
C ASP A 79 -23.60 -15.40 -3.75
N SER A 80 -23.89 -16.63 -3.34
CA SER A 80 -24.55 -17.64 -4.17
C SER A 80 -25.97 -17.27 -4.62
N SER A 81 -26.52 -16.16 -4.12
CA SER A 81 -27.87 -15.68 -4.45
C SER A 81 -27.90 -14.71 -5.63
N TYR A 82 -26.74 -14.31 -6.16
CA TYR A 82 -26.67 -13.34 -7.25
C TYR A 82 -26.67 -14.03 -8.61
N GLU A 83 -27.80 -13.97 -9.32
CA GLU A 83 -27.82 -14.25 -10.76
C GLU A 83 -26.95 -13.19 -11.44
N ALA A 84 -25.90 -13.63 -12.13
CA ALA A 84 -25.01 -12.77 -12.88
C ALA A 84 -25.84 -12.03 -13.97
N PHE A 85 -26.32 -10.84 -13.64
CA PHE A 85 -26.62 -9.87 -14.67
C PHE A 85 -25.30 -9.59 -15.38
N ALA A 86 -25.33 -9.59 -16.69
CA ALA A 86 -24.25 -9.31 -17.61
C ALA A 86 -23.73 -7.85 -17.43
N GLU A 87 -23.38 -7.48 -16.23
CA GLU A 87 -22.69 -6.25 -15.90
C GLU A 87 -21.19 -6.54 -15.80
N TYR A 88 -20.44 -5.74 -16.45
CA TYR A 88 -19.01 -5.63 -16.63
C TYR A 88 -18.16 -5.67 -15.35
N LEU A 89 -18.80 -5.53 -14.18
CA LEU A 89 -18.23 -5.63 -12.87
C LEU A 89 -18.90 -6.78 -12.13
N ASN A 90 -18.18 -7.87 -11.94
CA ASN A 90 -18.59 -8.86 -10.96
C ASN A 90 -18.39 -8.23 -9.57
N LYS A 91 -19.25 -8.45 -8.63
CA LYS A 91 -19.14 -7.87 -7.28
C LYS A 91 -18.27 -8.71 -6.33
N GLU A 92 -17.58 -9.72 -6.85
CA GLU A 92 -16.79 -10.66 -6.08
C GLU A 92 -15.44 -10.01 -5.69
N GLN A 93 -15.27 -9.71 -4.41
CA GLN A 93 -14.02 -9.18 -3.87
C GLN A 93 -13.11 -10.30 -3.38
N ASN A 94 -11.81 -10.06 -3.43
CA ASN A 94 -10.81 -10.95 -2.83
C ASN A 94 -10.77 -10.72 -1.32
N ASP A 95 -11.44 -11.56 -0.53
CA ASP A 95 -11.43 -11.45 0.93
C ASP A 95 -10.23 -12.11 1.57
N PHE A 96 -9.63 -13.06 0.88
CA PHE A 96 -8.43 -13.75 1.31
C PHE A 96 -7.44 -13.88 0.17
N LEU A 97 -6.18 -13.53 0.44
CA LEU A 97 -5.08 -13.62 -0.50
C LEU A 97 -3.85 -14.20 0.19
N LEU A 98 -3.34 -15.32 -0.34
CA LEU A 98 -2.16 -15.99 0.17
C LEU A 98 -1.23 -16.35 -1.00
N LEU A 99 -0.06 -15.74 -1.03
CA LEU A 99 0.99 -16.12 -1.97
C LEU A 99 1.84 -17.23 -1.36
N VAL A 100 1.82 -18.41 -1.98
CA VAL A 100 2.66 -19.55 -1.62
C VAL A 100 3.84 -19.57 -2.58
N VAL A 101 5.05 -19.55 -2.04
CA VAL A 101 6.30 -19.57 -2.81
C VAL A 101 7.06 -20.86 -2.49
N LEU A 102 7.28 -21.67 -3.50
CA LEU A 102 7.99 -22.94 -3.43
C LEU A 102 9.41 -22.77 -4.00
N ASP A 103 10.42 -23.02 -3.17
CA ASP A 103 11.80 -23.10 -3.60
C ASP A 103 12.18 -24.59 -3.78
N LYS A 104 12.24 -25.04 -5.02
CA LYS A 104 12.53 -26.44 -5.35
C LYS A 104 13.98 -26.83 -5.07
N GLN A 105 14.89 -25.87 -5.04
CA GLN A 105 16.29 -26.11 -4.77
C GLN A 105 16.56 -26.28 -3.27
N GLU A 106 15.98 -25.38 -2.46
CA GLU A 106 16.12 -25.41 -1.00
C GLU A 106 15.09 -26.33 -0.32
N ASN A 107 14.15 -26.87 -1.10
CA ASN A 107 13.02 -27.67 -0.63
C ASN A 107 12.23 -26.98 0.49
N THR A 108 11.97 -25.68 0.30
CA THR A 108 11.23 -24.85 1.25
C THR A 108 9.94 -24.33 0.66
N CYS A 109 8.96 -24.10 1.53
CA CYS A 109 7.68 -23.48 1.21
C CYS A 109 7.50 -22.26 2.10
N THR A 110 7.25 -21.11 1.50
CA THR A 110 6.96 -19.86 2.22
C THR A 110 5.53 -19.43 1.90
N ALA A 111 4.74 -19.15 2.92
CA ALA A 111 3.40 -18.62 2.80
C ALA A 111 3.40 -17.15 3.21
N LEU A 112 2.99 -16.26 2.30
CA LEU A 112 2.93 -14.82 2.50
C LEU A 112 1.46 -14.37 2.41
N PRO A 113 0.79 -14.10 3.54
CA PRO A 113 -0.54 -13.52 3.52
C PRO A 113 -0.47 -12.07 3.04
N LEU A 114 -1.36 -11.71 2.10
CA LEU A 114 -1.46 -10.36 1.56
C LEU A 114 -2.70 -9.68 2.16
N ASN A 115 -2.51 -8.46 2.66
CA ASN A 115 -3.62 -7.69 3.18
C ASN A 115 -4.47 -7.18 2.02
N ARG A 116 -5.75 -7.54 2.03
CA ARG A 116 -6.73 -7.16 1.00
C ARG A 116 -6.88 -5.65 0.79
N ASP A 117 -6.66 -4.86 1.84
CA ASP A 117 -6.79 -3.40 1.81
C ASP A 117 -5.50 -2.67 1.35
N THR A 118 -4.47 -3.43 0.96
CA THR A 118 -3.24 -2.84 0.44
C THR A 118 -3.51 -2.11 -0.87
N MET A 119 -3.03 -0.88 -0.96
CA MET A 119 -3.14 -0.06 -2.17
C MET A 119 -2.07 -0.48 -3.18
N THR A 120 -2.49 -0.79 -4.39
CA THR A 120 -1.63 -1.18 -5.50
C THR A 120 -2.21 -0.72 -6.83
N THR A 121 -1.44 -0.84 -7.91
CA THR A 121 -1.95 -0.59 -9.26
C THR A 121 -2.86 -1.74 -9.68
N VAL A 122 -4.14 -1.44 -9.92
CA VAL A 122 -5.17 -2.36 -10.37
C VAL A 122 -5.63 -1.95 -11.76
N TRP A 123 -5.76 -2.91 -12.66
CA TRP A 123 -6.29 -2.68 -14.00
C TRP A 123 -7.81 -2.79 -14.03
N GLN A 124 -8.44 -1.84 -14.69
CA GLN A 124 -9.83 -1.96 -15.11
C GLN A 124 -9.84 -2.67 -16.46
N LEU A 125 -10.62 -3.72 -16.57
CA LEU A 125 -10.71 -4.50 -17.80
C LEU A 125 -11.76 -3.92 -18.76
N ASP A 126 -11.57 -4.09 -20.03
CA ASP A 126 -12.56 -3.76 -21.07
C ASP A 126 -13.60 -4.90 -21.26
N VAL A 127 -14.58 -4.75 -22.15
CA VAL A 127 -15.66 -5.74 -22.40
C VAL A 127 -15.15 -7.11 -22.86
N ASN A 128 -13.92 -7.20 -23.28
CA ASN A 128 -13.27 -8.43 -23.71
C ASN A 128 -12.35 -9.02 -22.65
N GLY A 129 -12.32 -8.43 -21.44
CA GLY A 129 -11.42 -8.84 -20.36
C GLY A 129 -9.98 -8.33 -20.52
N ALA A 130 -9.70 -7.46 -21.50
CA ALA A 130 -8.37 -6.89 -21.69
C ALA A 130 -8.12 -5.67 -20.79
N PRO A 131 -6.88 -5.46 -20.27
CA PRO A 131 -6.52 -4.27 -19.52
C PRO A 131 -6.76 -2.99 -20.31
N SER A 132 -7.54 -2.05 -19.76
CA SER A 132 -7.93 -0.80 -20.40
C SER A 132 -7.26 0.40 -19.72
N THR A 133 -7.57 0.63 -18.45
CA THR A 133 -6.99 1.70 -17.63
C THR A 133 -6.51 1.14 -16.30
N ASN A 134 -5.62 1.85 -15.62
CA ASN A 134 -5.18 1.45 -14.30
C ASN A 134 -5.39 2.57 -13.28
N ARG A 135 -5.52 2.19 -12.01
CA ARG A 135 -5.65 3.10 -10.87
C ARG A 135 -4.97 2.50 -9.65
N ILE A 136 -4.64 3.35 -8.69
CA ILE A 136 -4.23 2.90 -7.36
C ILE A 136 -5.50 2.63 -6.56
N GLU A 137 -5.75 1.36 -6.29
CA GLU A 137 -6.95 0.88 -5.58
C GLU A 137 -6.57 -0.22 -4.58
N GLN A 138 -7.52 -0.63 -3.74
CA GLN A 138 -7.33 -1.75 -2.83
C GLN A 138 -7.19 -3.06 -3.62
N LEU A 139 -6.27 -3.90 -3.18
CA LEU A 139 -5.99 -5.19 -3.81
C LEU A 139 -7.24 -6.08 -3.93
N CYS A 140 -8.17 -6.00 -2.96
CA CYS A 140 -9.42 -6.76 -3.00
C CYS A 140 -10.31 -6.42 -4.19
N LEU A 141 -10.17 -5.24 -4.80
CA LEU A 141 -10.97 -4.82 -5.92
C LEU A 141 -10.49 -5.38 -7.26
N ALA A 142 -9.29 -5.95 -7.31
CA ALA A 142 -8.72 -6.44 -8.57
C ALA A 142 -9.59 -7.51 -9.25
N HIS A 143 -10.22 -8.40 -8.47
CA HIS A 143 -11.10 -9.44 -9.00
C HIS A 143 -12.47 -8.91 -9.46
N THR A 144 -12.91 -7.76 -8.95
CA THR A 144 -14.23 -7.22 -9.29
C THR A 144 -14.32 -6.78 -10.76
N TYR A 145 -13.18 -6.55 -11.40
CA TYR A 145 -13.10 -6.25 -12.83
C TYR A 145 -13.08 -7.54 -13.64
N GLY A 146 -13.91 -7.59 -14.68
CA GLY A 146 -14.13 -8.78 -15.51
C GLY A 146 -15.40 -9.55 -15.14
N SER A 147 -15.54 -10.75 -15.67
CA SER A 147 -16.73 -11.60 -15.52
C SER A 147 -16.76 -12.46 -14.26
N GLY A 148 -15.71 -12.39 -13.41
CA GLY A 148 -15.53 -13.31 -12.28
C GLY A 148 -14.84 -14.63 -12.64
N GLY A 149 -14.40 -14.78 -13.91
CA GLY A 149 -13.67 -15.94 -14.40
C GLY A 149 -12.15 -15.77 -14.40
N ASP A 150 -11.51 -16.41 -15.38
CA ASP A 150 -10.04 -16.47 -15.48
C ASP A 150 -9.42 -15.07 -15.60
N GLU A 151 -10.02 -14.16 -16.37
CA GLU A 151 -9.52 -12.80 -16.56
C GLU A 151 -9.53 -11.98 -15.26
N SER A 152 -10.52 -12.19 -14.38
CA SER A 152 -10.58 -11.56 -13.06
C SER A 152 -9.49 -12.09 -12.12
N CYS A 153 -9.24 -13.41 -12.19
CA CYS A 153 -8.13 -14.04 -11.47
C CYS A 153 -6.78 -13.52 -11.96
N GLU A 154 -6.57 -13.45 -13.28
CA GLU A 154 -5.35 -12.90 -13.88
C GLU A 154 -5.15 -11.42 -13.51
N ASN A 155 -6.23 -10.63 -13.44
CA ASN A 155 -6.14 -9.25 -13.00
C ASN A 155 -5.68 -9.14 -11.55
N THR A 156 -6.13 -10.05 -10.69
CA THR A 156 -5.65 -10.15 -9.30
C THR A 156 -4.17 -10.52 -9.25
N VAL A 157 -3.71 -11.46 -10.08
CA VAL A 157 -2.29 -11.81 -10.19
C VAL A 157 -1.46 -10.59 -10.58
N ARG A 158 -1.87 -9.85 -11.62
CA ARG A 158 -1.20 -8.61 -12.05
C ARG A 158 -1.13 -7.57 -10.93
N ALA A 159 -2.21 -7.41 -10.15
CA ALA A 159 -2.22 -6.48 -9.03
C ALA A 159 -1.23 -6.89 -7.93
N VAL A 160 -1.07 -8.19 -7.66
CA VAL A 160 -0.06 -8.73 -6.73
C VAL A 160 1.35 -8.54 -7.30
N GLU A 161 1.57 -8.76 -8.58
CA GLU A 161 2.86 -8.51 -9.24
C GLU A 161 3.24 -7.03 -9.13
N ASN A 162 2.32 -6.11 -9.40
CA ASN A 162 2.54 -4.68 -9.23
C ASN A 162 2.91 -4.31 -7.78
N LEU A 163 2.25 -4.93 -6.80
CA LEU A 163 2.54 -4.73 -5.39
C LEU A 163 3.95 -5.16 -5.01
N LEU A 164 4.39 -6.32 -5.51
CA LEU A 164 5.65 -6.94 -5.09
C LEU A 164 6.85 -6.43 -5.90
N PHE A 165 6.68 -6.12 -7.16
CA PHE A 165 7.77 -5.79 -8.07
C PHE A 165 7.71 -4.37 -8.62
N GLY A 166 6.64 -3.61 -8.33
CA GLY A 166 6.46 -2.24 -8.83
C GLY A 166 6.42 -2.15 -10.36
N GLN A 167 6.06 -3.24 -11.04
CA GLN A 167 5.88 -3.23 -12.48
C GLN A 167 4.50 -2.64 -12.78
N THR A 168 4.49 -1.57 -13.54
CA THR A 168 3.30 -0.88 -14.05
C THR A 168 3.07 -1.22 -15.51
#